data_ed5399589f0a9d4b821327821b968ec8
#
_entry.id   ed5399589f0a9d4b821327821b968ec8
#
_cell.length_a   1.000
_cell.length_b   1.000
_cell.length_c   1.000
_cell.angle_alpha   90.00
_cell.angle_beta   90.00
_cell.angle_gamma   90.00
#
_symmetry.space_group_name_H-M   'P 1'
#
loop_
_entity.id
_entity.type
_entity.pdbx_description
1 polymer ?
#
loop_
_entity_poly.entity_id
_entity_poly.type
_entity_poly.pdbx_seq_one_letter_code
_entity_poly.pdbx_strand_id
1 'polypeptide(L)'
;MSIKLVLLKSNEEVIADVKELVDENDKPIFVVLENAYCCKLIEDPVLLTEGKEDAETKYSVQYYPFMPLSDEKKISIDPSWVVAIVEPKAMVKESYEARMNGTTN
;
A
#
# COMPACT_ATOMS: atom_id res chain seq x y z
N MET A 1 -0.07 -0.59 15.41
CA MET A 1 0.26 -0.74 13.98
C MET A 1 0.18 0.59 13.25
N SER A 2 1.17 0.87 12.44
CA SER A 2 1.21 2.09 11.63
C SER A 2 1.06 1.74 10.16
N ILE A 3 -0.17 1.50 9.73
CA ILE A 3 -0.46 1.16 8.34
C ILE A 3 -0.38 2.44 7.52
N LYS A 4 0.53 2.46 6.56
CA LYS A 4 0.80 3.63 5.71
C LYS A 4 0.91 3.23 4.26
N LEU A 5 0.65 4.19 3.38
CA LEU A 5 1.01 4.08 1.98
C LEU A 5 2.36 4.76 1.77
N VAL A 6 3.25 4.06 1.11
CA VAL A 6 4.60 4.53 0.83
C VAL A 6 4.78 4.60 -0.68
N LEU A 7 5.12 5.78 -1.18
CA LEU A 7 5.47 5.96 -2.58
C LEU A 7 6.98 5.90 -2.72
N LEU A 8 7.44 4.99 -3.56
CA LEU A 8 8.86 4.78 -3.81
C LEU A 8 9.30 5.50 -5.08
N LYS A 9 10.61 5.69 -5.22
CA LYS A 9 11.20 6.32 -6.42
C LYS A 9 10.89 5.54 -7.70
N SER A 10 10.63 4.26 -7.57
CA SER A 10 10.20 3.41 -8.69
C SER A 10 8.77 3.69 -9.14
N ASN A 11 8.07 4.61 -8.47
CA ASN A 11 6.67 4.93 -8.69
C ASN A 11 5.72 3.83 -8.20
N GLU A 12 6.22 2.90 -7.42
CA GLU A 12 5.39 1.89 -6.78
C GLU A 12 4.75 2.45 -5.52
N GLU A 13 3.47 2.18 -5.32
CA GLU A 13 2.79 2.47 -4.07
C GLU A 13 2.68 1.19 -3.26
N VAL A 14 3.18 1.23 -2.03
CA VAL A 14 3.23 0.07 -1.15
C VAL A 14 2.45 0.36 0.10
N ILE A 15 1.58 -0.56 0.50
CA ILE A 15 0.92 -0.50 1.80
C ILE A 15 1.59 -1.47 2.74
N ALA A 16 1.85 -1.03 3.96
CA ALA A 16 2.57 -1.83 4.95
C ALA A 16 2.37 -1.26 6.34
N ASP A 17 2.71 -2.06 7.35
CA ASP A 17 2.98 -1.54 8.68
C ASP A 17 4.39 -0.97 8.63
N VAL A 18 4.50 0.35 8.77
CA VAL A 18 5.75 1.07 8.52
C VAL A 18 6.38 1.52 9.84
N LYS A 19 7.67 1.23 9.98
CA LYS A 19 8.47 1.69 11.11
C LYS A 19 9.75 2.31 10.58
N GLU A 20 10.16 3.39 11.20
CA GLU A 20 11.45 4.01 10.88
C GLU A 20 12.46 3.67 11.97
N LEU A 21 13.60 3.16 11.54
CA LEU A 21 14.74 2.97 12.43
C LEU A 21 15.62 4.20 12.31
N VAL A 22 15.93 4.80 13.44
CA VAL A 22 16.73 6.02 13.49
C VAL A 22 17.99 5.78 14.31
N ASP A 23 19.01 6.60 14.05
CA ASP A 23 20.24 6.58 14.83
C ASP A 23 20.12 7.46 16.09
N GLU A 24 21.23 7.64 16.80
CA GLU A 24 21.29 8.43 18.03
C GLU A 24 20.90 9.90 17.82
N ASN A 25 20.99 10.39 16.59
CA ASN A 25 20.69 11.77 16.22
C ASN A 25 19.32 11.90 15.55
N ASP A 26 18.47 10.89 15.68
CA ASP A 26 17.15 10.83 15.05
C ASP A 26 17.18 10.85 13.51
N LYS A 27 18.32 10.46 12.92
CA LYS A 27 18.42 10.33 11.48
C LYS A 27 17.93 8.96 11.05
N PRO A 28 17.06 8.88 10.04
CA PRO A 28 16.58 7.57 9.57
C PRO A 28 17.71 6.75 8.98
N ILE A 29 17.85 5.51 9.49
CA ILE A 29 18.81 4.54 8.99
C ILE A 29 18.13 3.63 7.98
N PHE A 30 16.94 3.12 8.33
CA PHE A 30 16.14 2.26 7.48
C PHE A 30 14.67 2.56 7.68
N VAL A 31 13.90 2.30 6.64
CA VAL A 31 12.44 2.21 6.74
C VAL A 31 12.08 0.74 6.66
N VAL A 32 11.41 0.22 7.67
CA VAL A 32 11.02 -1.18 7.74
C VAL A 32 9.56 -1.30 7.34
N LEU A 33 9.30 -2.11 6.33
CA LEU A 33 7.96 -2.40 5.84
C LEU A 33 7.59 -3.80 6.26
N GLU A 34 6.57 -3.93 7.11
CA GLU A 34 6.08 -5.24 7.52
C GLU A 34 4.81 -5.56 6.73
N ASN A 35 4.76 -6.77 6.19
CA ASN A 35 3.65 -7.25 5.35
C ASN A 35 3.37 -6.29 4.18
N ALA A 36 4.41 -5.99 3.40
CA ALA A 36 4.34 -5.01 2.32
C ALA A 36 3.68 -5.59 1.08
N TYR A 37 2.71 -4.85 0.55
CA TYR A 37 2.02 -5.17 -0.70
C TYR A 37 2.02 -3.96 -1.60
N CYS A 38 2.34 -4.17 -2.87
CA CYS A 38 2.15 -3.13 -3.88
C CYS A 38 0.66 -2.98 -4.14
N CYS A 39 0.22 -1.74 -4.26
CA CYS A 39 -1.17 -1.40 -4.52
C CYS A 39 -1.31 -0.91 -5.96
N LYS A 40 -2.34 -1.38 -6.62
CA LYS A 40 -2.68 -0.88 -7.95
C LYS A 40 -4.15 -0.53 -7.99
N LEU A 41 -4.43 0.70 -8.36
CA LEU A 41 -5.80 1.16 -8.55
C LEU A 41 -6.30 0.66 -9.89
N ILE A 42 -7.40 -0.06 -9.85
CA ILE A 42 -8.07 -0.54 -11.06
C ILE A 42 -9.34 0.25 -11.22
N GLU A 43 -9.46 0.90 -12.34
CA GLU A 43 -10.68 1.59 -12.73
C GLU A 43 -11.53 0.63 -13.54
N ASP A 44 -12.68 0.26 -12.99
CA ASP A 44 -13.60 -0.62 -13.70
C ASP A 44 -14.40 0.21 -14.69
N PRO A 45 -14.29 -0.09 -15.99
CA PRO A 45 -15.11 0.61 -16.96
C PRO A 45 -16.58 0.28 -16.71
N VAL A 46 -17.35 1.31 -16.40
CA VAL A 46 -18.78 1.15 -16.28
C VAL A 46 -19.37 1.23 -17.68
N LEU A 47 -20.04 0.17 -18.10
CA LEU A 47 -20.78 0.20 -19.34
C LEU A 47 -21.89 1.22 -19.21
N LEU A 48 -21.80 2.27 -20.00
CA LEU A 48 -22.85 3.28 -20.06
C LEU A 48 -24.04 2.65 -20.76
N THR A 49 -25.05 2.33 -19.98
CA THR A 49 -26.35 2.02 -20.54
C THR A 49 -27.07 3.33 -20.83
N GLU A 50 -27.80 3.36 -21.92
CA GLU A 50 -28.55 4.55 -22.30
C GLU A 50 -29.38 5.11 -21.14
N GLY A 51 -29.24 6.41 -20.91
CA GLY A 51 -30.00 7.10 -19.91
C GLY A 51 -29.37 7.20 -18.55
N LYS A 52 -28.19 6.60 -18.35
CA LYS A 52 -27.46 6.77 -17.10
C LYS A 52 -26.27 7.69 -17.33
N GLU A 53 -26.48 8.95 -17.11
CA GLU A 53 -25.45 9.97 -17.21
C GLU A 53 -24.52 9.98 -16.00
N ASP A 54 -24.95 9.34 -14.92
CA ASP A 54 -24.25 9.35 -13.64
C ASP A 54 -23.56 8.02 -13.34
N ALA A 55 -22.97 7.38 -14.34
CA ALA A 55 -22.22 6.17 -14.11
C ALA A 55 -20.97 6.51 -13.30
N GLU A 56 -21.04 6.23 -11.99
CA GLU A 56 -19.89 6.39 -11.11
C GLU A 56 -18.80 5.41 -11.54
N THR A 57 -17.61 5.94 -11.75
CA THR A 57 -16.45 5.12 -11.99
C THR A 57 -16.15 4.32 -10.72
N LYS A 58 -16.21 3.01 -10.84
CA LYS A 58 -15.87 2.15 -9.71
C LYS A 58 -14.38 1.88 -9.71
N TYR A 59 -13.77 2.05 -8.56
CA TYR A 59 -12.36 1.77 -8.36
C TYR A 59 -12.23 0.57 -7.44
N SER A 60 -11.29 -0.30 -7.77
CA SER A 60 -10.89 -1.38 -6.89
C SER A 60 -9.38 -1.33 -6.73
N VAL A 61 -8.89 -1.87 -5.61
CA VAL A 61 -7.46 -1.91 -5.35
C VAL A 61 -7.00 -3.35 -5.43
N GLN A 62 -5.98 -3.59 -6.24
CA GLN A 62 -5.31 -4.88 -6.29
C GLN A 62 -4.04 -4.81 -5.47
N TYR A 63 -3.75 -5.89 -4.77
CA TYR A 63 -2.57 -6.02 -3.92
C TYR A 63 -1.67 -7.11 -4.45
N TYR A 64 -0.38 -6.80 -4.54
CA TYR A 64 0.65 -7.77 -4.92
C TYR A 64 1.73 -7.78 -3.85
N PRO A 65 2.27 -8.94 -3.45
CA PRO A 65 3.40 -8.95 -2.54
C PRO A 65 4.53 -8.07 -3.10
N PHE A 66 5.12 -7.27 -2.23
CA PHE A 66 6.20 -6.35 -2.66
C PHE A 66 7.42 -7.13 -3.16
N MET A 67 7.80 -8.19 -2.43
CA MET A 67 8.88 -9.08 -2.84
C MET A 67 8.39 -10.52 -2.79
N PRO A 68 7.70 -10.98 -3.85
CA PRO A 68 7.01 -12.26 -3.81
C PRO A 68 7.92 -13.48 -3.77
N LEU A 69 9.21 -13.31 -4.07
CA LEU A 69 10.18 -14.41 -4.03
C LEU A 69 10.78 -14.61 -2.65
N SER A 70 10.38 -13.80 -1.67
CA SER A 70 10.86 -13.92 -0.29
C SER A 70 9.69 -14.21 0.65
N ASP A 71 9.95 -15.02 1.66
CA ASP A 71 9.00 -15.28 2.75
C ASP A 71 9.17 -14.31 3.90
N GLU A 72 10.13 -13.40 3.83
CA GLU A 72 10.35 -12.43 4.89
C GLU A 72 9.20 -11.43 4.96
N LYS A 73 8.70 -11.23 6.17
CA LYS A 73 7.60 -10.31 6.40
C LYS A 73 8.06 -8.88 6.65
N LYS A 74 9.30 -8.71 7.09
CA LYS A 74 9.89 -7.42 7.36
C LYS A 74 10.96 -7.14 6.32
N ILE A 75 10.79 -6.05 5.60
CA ILE A 75 11.71 -5.63 4.55
C ILE A 75 12.26 -4.27 4.91
N SER A 76 13.58 -4.15 4.98
CA SER A 76 14.24 -2.87 5.26
C SER A 76 14.61 -2.23 3.94
N ILE A 77 14.23 -0.98 3.76
CA ILE A 77 14.58 -0.22 2.57
C ILE A 77 15.36 1.04 2.96
N ASP A 78 16.12 1.55 2.00
CA ASP A 78 16.87 2.78 2.18
C ASP A 78 15.89 3.97 2.25
N PRO A 79 15.98 4.83 3.26
CA PRO A 79 15.10 5.99 3.37
C PRO A 79 15.14 6.90 2.14
N SER A 80 16.28 6.97 1.46
CA SER A 80 16.43 7.81 0.26
C SER A 80 15.57 7.33 -0.91
N TRP A 81 15.09 6.09 -0.85
CA TRP A 81 14.23 5.53 -1.89
C TRP A 81 12.75 5.90 -1.71
N VAL A 82 12.40 6.42 -0.53
CA VAL A 82 11.03 6.80 -0.20
C VAL A 82 10.77 8.23 -0.65
N VAL A 83 9.72 8.42 -1.44
CA VAL A 83 9.30 9.75 -1.89
C VAL A 83 8.29 10.35 -0.93
N ALA A 84 7.33 9.56 -0.49
CA ALA A 84 6.26 10.03 0.39
C ALA A 84 5.71 8.89 1.23
N ILE A 85 5.27 9.23 2.43
CA ILE A 85 4.54 8.32 3.32
C ILE A 85 3.25 9.04 3.69
N VAL A 86 2.11 8.42 3.40
CA VAL A 86 0.81 9.03 3.65
C VAL A 86 -0.15 8.03 4.31
N GLU A 87 -1.20 8.56 4.90
CA GLU A 87 -2.27 7.74 5.44
C GLU A 87 -3.12 7.17 4.31
N PRO A 88 -3.44 5.88 4.33
CA PRO A 88 -4.35 5.33 3.35
C PRO A 88 -5.79 5.78 3.63
N LYS A 89 -6.62 5.74 2.60
CA LYS A 89 -8.05 5.92 2.80
C LYS A 89 -8.59 4.84 3.73
N ALA A 90 -9.61 5.16 4.51
CA ALA A 90 -10.18 4.22 5.48
C ALA A 90 -10.55 2.88 4.84
N MET A 91 -11.20 2.91 3.68
CA MET A 91 -11.60 1.68 2.99
C MET A 91 -10.39 0.84 2.54
N VAL A 92 -9.30 1.50 2.16
CA VAL A 92 -8.08 0.82 1.75
C VAL A 92 -7.42 0.16 2.97
N LYS A 93 -7.34 0.89 4.06
CA LYS A 93 -6.80 0.38 5.32
C LYS A 93 -7.60 -0.83 5.81
N GLU A 94 -8.91 -0.75 5.80
CA GLU A 94 -9.79 -1.84 6.22
C GLU A 94 -9.62 -3.08 5.34
N SER A 95 -9.55 -2.86 4.04
CA SER A 95 -9.33 -3.94 3.07
C SER A 95 -8.00 -4.63 3.31
N TYR A 96 -6.95 -3.86 3.55
CA TYR A 96 -5.63 -4.40 3.84
C TYR A 96 -5.61 -5.18 5.15
N GLU A 97 -6.20 -4.63 6.21
CA GLU A 97 -6.25 -5.29 7.52
C GLU A 97 -7.05 -6.58 7.47
N ALA A 98 -8.16 -6.60 6.74
CA ALA A 98 -8.94 -7.82 6.56
C ALA A 98 -8.10 -8.90 5.86
N ARG A 99 -7.31 -8.51 4.87
CA ARG A 99 -6.43 -9.43 4.16
C ARG A 99 -5.35 -9.98 5.09
N MET A 100 -4.78 -9.14 5.96
CA MET A 100 -3.75 -9.56 6.90
C MET A 100 -4.30 -10.47 7.99
N ASN A 101 -5.56 -10.29 8.36
CA ASN A 101 -6.20 -11.10 9.39
C ASN A 101 -6.76 -12.42 8.86
N GLY A 102 -6.56 -12.70 7.57
CA GLY A 102 -7.05 -13.92 6.96
C GLY A 102 -8.55 -14.02 6.84
N THR A 103 -9.25 -12.88 6.88
CA THR A 103 -10.72 -12.85 6.77
C THR A 103 -11.22 -12.73 5.34
N THR A 104 -10.31 -12.66 4.39
CA THR A 104 -10.64 -12.64 2.97
C THR A 104 -10.79 -14.06 2.47
N ASN A 105 -11.98 -14.42 2.21
CA ASN A 105 -12.25 -15.70 1.58
C ASN A 105 -12.77 -15.48 0.18
#